data_3d56924f19af34029b31d2010472abe7
#
_entry.id   3d56924f19af34029b31d2010472abe7
#
_cell.length_a   1.000
_cell.length_b   1.000
_cell.length_c   1.000
_cell.angle_alpha   90.00
_cell.angle_beta   90.00
_cell.angle_gamma   90.00
#
_symmetry.space_group_name_H-M   'P 1'
#
loop_
_entity.id
_entity.type
_entity.pdbx_description
1 polymer ?
#
loop_
_entity_poly.entity_id
_entity_poly.type
_entity_poly.pdbx_seq_one_letter_code
_entity_poly.pdbx_strand_id
1 'polypeptide(L)'
;MKRWSAAPAVIALVFAGAWARAQQPIDAPVLKPFADNQQWLLVEDVRYRIGESSIAITVPAGFVTDFASIPQAFWSWGLSPSGRYSKAAIIHDYLYWTQRCTRAQADNILLIAMKESNVEATTRGAIYDGVRLGGQAAWDRNAVERADGLPRILPRDAFAFGPNVLFEEYRRPLRDGGASEPALPTDARYCAVGESTDVPGPDR
;
A
#
# COMPACT_ATOMS: atom_id res chain seq x y z
N MET A 1 33.94 -43.21 57.97
CA MET A 1 32.71 -43.28 57.20
C MET A 1 32.46 -41.88 56.68
N LYS A 2 32.82 -41.60 55.38
CA LYS A 2 32.57 -40.30 54.69
C LYS A 2 31.35 -40.47 53.82
N ARG A 3 30.27 -39.73 54.12
CA ARG A 3 29.05 -39.64 53.25
C ARG A 3 29.28 -38.59 52.23
N TRP A 4 29.26 -38.98 50.97
CA TRP A 4 29.22 -38.09 49.83
C TRP A 4 27.75 -37.76 49.51
N SER A 5 27.42 -36.47 49.64
CA SER A 5 26.13 -35.94 49.19
C SER A 5 26.25 -35.53 47.73
N ALA A 6 25.55 -36.25 46.87
CA ALA A 6 25.41 -35.85 45.45
C ALA A 6 24.29 -34.80 45.35
N ALA A 7 24.63 -33.60 44.87
CA ALA A 7 23.64 -32.57 44.52
C ALA A 7 23.06 -32.86 43.11
N PRO A 8 21.75 -32.71 42.90
CA PRO A 8 21.19 -32.89 41.59
C PRO A 8 21.49 -31.64 40.69
N ALA A 9 22.09 -31.91 39.55
CA ALA A 9 22.24 -30.87 38.50
C ALA A 9 20.89 -30.59 37.87
N VAL A 10 20.37 -29.38 38.05
CA VAL A 10 19.18 -28.88 37.34
C VAL A 10 19.64 -28.38 35.98
N ILE A 11 19.34 -29.16 34.93
CA ILE A 11 19.53 -28.75 33.56
C ILE A 11 18.35 -27.83 33.16
N ALA A 12 18.58 -26.51 33.15
CA ALA A 12 17.64 -25.55 32.64
C ALA A 12 17.69 -25.61 31.09
N LEU A 13 16.71 -26.25 30.47
CA LEU A 13 16.46 -26.17 29.04
C LEU A 13 15.94 -24.77 28.68
N VAL A 14 16.83 -23.91 28.19
CA VAL A 14 16.47 -22.62 27.59
C VAL A 14 15.89 -22.90 26.21
N PHE A 15 14.57 -22.94 26.12
CA PHE A 15 13.89 -22.87 24.80
C PHE A 15 14.06 -21.46 24.25
N ALA A 16 15.09 -21.23 23.46
CA ALA A 16 15.18 -20.08 22.56
C ALA A 16 14.16 -20.28 21.42
N GLY A 17 12.89 -19.95 21.70
CA GLY A 17 11.87 -19.83 20.67
C GLY A 17 12.25 -18.68 19.74
N ALA A 18 12.85 -18.99 18.60
CA ALA A 18 12.98 -18.05 17.50
C ALA A 18 11.56 -17.72 17.03
N TRP A 19 11.02 -16.60 17.50
CA TRP A 19 9.79 -16.04 16.97
C TRP A 19 10.12 -15.57 15.54
N ALA A 20 9.90 -16.45 14.55
CA ALA A 20 9.90 -16.04 13.16
C ALA A 20 8.81 -14.97 13.02
N ARG A 21 9.23 -13.71 12.97
CA ARG A 21 8.33 -12.59 12.70
C ARG A 21 7.86 -12.80 11.29
N ALA A 22 6.60 -13.22 11.11
CA ALA A 22 6.00 -13.32 9.79
C ALA A 22 6.19 -11.97 9.10
N GLN A 23 6.96 -11.96 8.02
CA GLN A 23 7.25 -10.75 7.26
C GLN A 23 5.93 -10.23 6.71
N GLN A 24 5.61 -8.99 7.04
CA GLN A 24 4.38 -8.38 6.52
C GLN A 24 4.47 -8.34 4.98
N PRO A 25 3.39 -8.69 4.26
CA PRO A 25 3.42 -8.71 2.80
C PRO A 25 3.66 -7.33 2.19
N ILE A 26 3.25 -6.28 2.89
CA ILE A 26 3.44 -4.88 2.48
C ILE A 26 4.31 -4.17 3.50
N ASP A 27 5.34 -3.46 3.03
CA ASP A 27 6.22 -2.66 3.88
C ASP A 27 5.45 -1.61 4.67
N ALA A 28 6.01 -1.18 5.80
CA ALA A 28 5.45 -0.09 6.57
C ALA A 28 5.72 1.25 5.86
N PRO A 29 4.69 2.03 5.49
CA PRO A 29 4.90 3.30 4.80
C PRO A 29 5.43 4.37 5.75
N VAL A 30 6.35 5.21 5.28
CA VAL A 30 6.71 6.49 5.90
C VAL A 30 5.99 7.59 5.15
N LEU A 31 5.13 8.33 5.85
CA LEU A 31 4.18 9.26 5.26
C LEU A 31 4.37 10.68 5.79
N LYS A 32 4.25 11.68 4.90
CA LYS A 32 4.21 13.08 5.22
C LYS A 32 2.86 13.65 4.79
N PRO A 33 2.03 14.20 5.72
CA PRO A 33 0.72 14.75 5.37
C PRO A 33 0.82 16.07 4.64
N PHE A 34 -0.12 16.32 3.74
CA PHE A 34 -0.48 17.67 3.28
C PHE A 34 -1.46 18.32 4.26
N ALA A 35 -1.68 19.62 4.11
CA ALA A 35 -2.44 20.43 5.07
C ALA A 35 -3.91 20.02 5.23
N ASP A 36 -4.51 19.40 4.20
CA ASP A 36 -5.89 18.90 4.23
C ASP A 36 -6.05 17.57 5.01
N ASN A 37 -4.95 16.92 5.37
CA ASN A 37 -4.94 15.58 5.97
C ASN A 37 -5.72 14.52 5.17
N GLN A 38 -5.88 14.75 3.87
CA GLN A 38 -6.53 13.81 2.94
C GLN A 38 -5.52 13.22 1.96
N GLN A 39 -4.43 13.95 1.69
CA GLN A 39 -3.33 13.47 0.85
C GLN A 39 -2.05 13.32 1.66
N TRP A 40 -1.29 12.28 1.32
CA TRP A 40 -0.09 11.86 2.05
C TRP A 40 1.00 11.49 1.07
N LEU A 41 2.15 12.15 1.21
CA LEU A 41 3.34 11.83 0.42
C LEU A 41 4.03 10.60 1.01
N LEU A 42 4.35 9.61 0.18
CA LEU A 42 5.29 8.54 0.52
C LEU A 42 6.72 9.09 0.51
N VAL A 43 7.40 9.02 1.66
CA VAL A 43 8.79 9.48 1.80
C VAL A 43 9.79 8.42 1.35
N GLU A 44 9.41 7.15 1.46
CA GLU A 44 10.20 5.98 1.07
C GLU A 44 9.38 5.06 0.16
N ASP A 45 10.06 4.21 -0.61
CA ASP A 45 9.40 3.21 -1.42
C ASP A 45 8.59 2.24 -0.55
N VAL A 46 7.41 1.85 -1.00
CA VAL A 46 6.61 0.79 -0.38
C VAL A 46 6.57 -0.39 -1.31
N ARG A 47 7.11 -1.51 -0.84
CA ARG A 47 7.09 -2.77 -1.59
C ARG A 47 6.00 -3.70 -1.05
N TYR A 48 5.24 -4.27 -1.97
CA TYR A 48 4.28 -5.32 -1.74
C TYR A 48 4.67 -6.57 -2.53
N ARG A 49 5.03 -7.66 -1.84
CA ARG A 49 5.20 -8.98 -2.45
C ARG A 49 3.88 -9.71 -2.41
N ILE A 50 3.40 -10.18 -3.55
CA ILE A 50 2.06 -10.76 -3.68
C ILE A 50 2.10 -12.26 -3.40
N GLY A 51 1.48 -12.68 -2.31
CA GLY A 51 1.45 -14.06 -1.88
C GLY A 51 2.85 -14.63 -1.62
N GLU A 52 3.03 -15.89 -1.96
CA GLU A 52 4.32 -16.57 -1.91
C GLU A 52 5.08 -16.49 -3.25
N SER A 53 4.56 -15.73 -4.23
CA SER A 53 5.17 -15.57 -5.55
C SER A 53 6.39 -14.67 -5.54
N SER A 54 7.17 -14.67 -6.61
CA SER A 54 8.26 -13.71 -6.85
C SER A 54 7.78 -12.35 -7.33
N ILE A 55 6.48 -12.20 -7.60
CA ILE A 55 5.88 -10.98 -8.13
C ILE A 55 5.74 -9.94 -7.02
N ALA A 56 6.17 -8.72 -7.31
CA ALA A 56 6.03 -7.60 -6.39
C ALA A 56 5.58 -6.33 -7.10
N ILE A 57 4.89 -5.46 -6.35
CA ILE A 57 4.58 -4.08 -6.73
C ILE A 57 5.43 -3.18 -5.86
N THR A 58 6.12 -2.21 -6.45
CA THR A 58 6.82 -1.16 -5.71
C THR A 58 6.16 0.18 -6.01
N VAL A 59 5.61 0.79 -4.98
CA VAL A 59 5.13 2.18 -5.03
C VAL A 59 6.30 3.08 -4.70
N PRO A 60 6.74 3.96 -5.61
CA PRO A 60 7.94 4.75 -5.40
C PRO A 60 7.72 5.84 -4.35
N ALA A 61 8.80 6.24 -3.68
CA ALA A 61 8.85 7.47 -2.92
C ALA A 61 8.43 8.65 -3.81
N GLY A 62 7.72 9.61 -3.24
CA GLY A 62 7.12 10.72 -3.99
C GLY A 62 5.67 10.47 -4.40
N PHE A 63 5.19 9.23 -4.38
CA PHE A 63 3.78 8.97 -4.66
C PHE A 63 2.88 9.60 -3.59
N VAL A 64 1.80 10.24 -4.04
CA VAL A 64 0.80 10.84 -3.14
C VAL A 64 -0.46 9.98 -3.14
N THR A 65 -0.80 9.46 -1.97
CA THR A 65 -1.97 8.63 -1.73
C THR A 65 -3.04 9.39 -0.96
N ASP A 66 -4.29 9.05 -1.21
CA ASP A 66 -5.46 9.48 -0.42
C ASP A 66 -6.16 8.29 0.29
N PHE A 67 -5.47 7.13 0.33
CA PHE A 67 -5.95 5.87 0.90
C PHE A 67 -7.25 5.36 0.25
N ALA A 68 -7.30 5.43 -1.08
CA ALA A 68 -8.42 4.99 -1.91
C ALA A 68 -9.69 5.83 -1.74
N SER A 69 -9.56 7.10 -1.30
CA SER A 69 -10.70 8.02 -1.13
C SER A 69 -11.94 7.30 -0.61
N ILE A 70 -11.75 6.47 0.46
CA ILE A 70 -12.88 5.73 1.03
C ILE A 70 -13.93 6.78 1.40
N PRO A 71 -15.12 6.78 0.78
CA PRO A 71 -16.12 7.79 1.03
C PRO A 71 -16.34 7.95 2.53
N GLN A 72 -16.37 9.19 3.04
CA GLN A 72 -16.55 9.48 4.47
C GLN A 72 -17.74 8.75 5.09
N ALA A 73 -18.75 8.40 4.28
CA ALA A 73 -19.87 7.56 4.68
C ALA A 73 -19.44 6.20 5.26
N PHE A 74 -18.30 5.66 4.85
CA PHE A 74 -17.75 4.41 5.38
C PHE A 74 -16.91 4.58 6.65
N TRP A 75 -16.48 5.82 6.98
CA TRP A 75 -15.73 6.09 8.23
C TRP A 75 -16.58 5.81 9.47
N SER A 76 -17.89 6.05 9.38
CA SER A 76 -18.83 5.72 10.46
C SER A 76 -18.98 4.20 10.71
N TRP A 77 -18.48 3.38 9.78
CA TRP A 77 -18.47 1.92 9.89
C TRP A 77 -17.09 1.38 10.33
N GLY A 78 -16.23 2.25 10.89
CA GLY A 78 -14.91 1.86 11.39
C GLY A 78 -13.82 1.76 10.32
N LEU A 79 -14.07 2.23 9.11
CA LEU A 79 -13.09 2.29 8.03
C LEU A 79 -12.24 3.57 8.14
N SER A 80 -11.43 3.65 9.21
CA SER A 80 -10.49 4.75 9.42
C SER A 80 -9.28 4.63 8.47
N PRO A 81 -8.72 5.73 7.95
CA PRO A 81 -7.48 5.73 7.15
C PRO A 81 -6.29 5.02 7.82
N SER A 82 -6.32 4.81 9.12
CA SER A 82 -5.32 4.09 9.90
C SER A 82 -5.58 2.57 10.05
N GLY A 83 -6.57 2.02 9.35
CA GLY A 83 -6.92 0.59 9.40
C GLY A 83 -5.87 -0.32 8.75
N ARG A 84 -5.98 -1.64 9.01
CA ARG A 84 -5.09 -2.65 8.41
C ARG A 84 -5.12 -2.65 6.87
N TYR A 85 -6.17 -2.12 6.27
CA TYR A 85 -6.31 -2.00 4.81
C TYR A 85 -5.55 -0.80 4.22
N SER A 86 -5.08 0.17 5.02
CA SER A 86 -4.43 1.38 4.52
C SER A 86 -3.20 1.09 3.63
N LYS A 87 -2.42 0.08 3.98
CA LYS A 87 -1.29 -0.36 3.14
C LYS A 87 -1.75 -0.90 1.78
N ALA A 88 -2.84 -1.69 1.77
CA ALA A 88 -3.44 -2.20 0.53
C ALA A 88 -4.04 -1.06 -0.31
N ALA A 89 -4.61 -0.03 0.34
CA ALA A 89 -5.13 1.15 -0.33
C ALA A 89 -4.03 1.96 -1.05
N ILE A 90 -2.82 2.11 -0.46
CA ILE A 90 -1.68 2.74 -1.13
C ILE A 90 -1.34 2.02 -2.44
N ILE A 91 -1.31 0.69 -2.42
CA ILE A 91 -1.06 -0.11 -3.63
C ILE A 91 -2.15 0.12 -4.67
N HIS A 92 -3.41 0.13 -4.24
CA HIS A 92 -4.57 0.36 -5.13
C HIS A 92 -4.55 1.75 -5.77
N ASP A 93 -4.27 2.81 -5.00
CA ASP A 93 -4.14 4.17 -5.50
C ASP A 93 -3.05 4.28 -6.57
N TYR A 94 -1.92 3.60 -6.34
CA TYR A 94 -0.83 3.55 -7.32
C TYR A 94 -1.24 2.83 -8.62
N LEU A 95 -1.97 1.73 -8.52
CA LEU A 95 -2.48 1.02 -9.70
C LEU A 95 -3.53 1.85 -10.44
N TYR A 96 -4.38 2.57 -9.71
CA TYR A 96 -5.37 3.50 -10.28
C TYR A 96 -4.73 4.72 -10.94
N TRP A 97 -3.59 5.19 -10.40
CA TRP A 97 -2.84 6.27 -11.03
C TRP A 97 -2.11 5.79 -12.27
N THR A 98 -1.36 4.71 -12.19
CA THR A 98 -0.49 4.25 -13.28
C THR A 98 -1.26 3.63 -14.44
N GLN A 99 -2.43 3.04 -14.17
CA GLN A 99 -3.32 2.41 -15.15
C GLN A 99 -2.63 1.40 -16.09
N ARG A 100 -1.63 0.70 -15.57
CA ARG A 100 -0.92 -0.34 -16.33
C ARG A 100 -1.71 -1.65 -16.42
N CYS A 101 -2.56 -1.90 -15.43
CA CYS A 101 -3.55 -2.97 -15.40
C CYS A 101 -4.91 -2.43 -15.82
N THR A 102 -5.87 -3.30 -16.04
CA THR A 102 -7.28 -2.89 -16.08
C THR A 102 -7.75 -2.49 -14.68
N ARG A 103 -8.79 -1.67 -14.59
CA ARG A 103 -9.41 -1.30 -13.32
C ARG A 103 -9.83 -2.54 -12.52
N ALA A 104 -10.40 -3.55 -13.20
CA ALA A 104 -10.81 -4.79 -12.55
C ALA A 104 -9.63 -5.54 -11.91
N GLN A 105 -8.48 -5.60 -12.61
CA GLN A 105 -7.26 -6.21 -12.06
C GLN A 105 -6.74 -5.43 -10.85
N ALA A 106 -6.75 -4.09 -10.90
CA ALA A 106 -6.35 -3.26 -9.76
C ALA A 106 -7.24 -3.50 -8.53
N ASP A 107 -8.56 -3.58 -8.71
CA ASP A 107 -9.52 -3.88 -7.64
C ASP A 107 -9.30 -5.29 -7.06
N ASN A 108 -9.02 -6.29 -7.91
CA ASN A 108 -8.73 -7.66 -7.45
C ASN A 108 -7.42 -7.71 -6.64
N ILE A 109 -6.37 -6.99 -7.07
CA ILE A 109 -5.12 -6.88 -6.32
C ILE A 109 -5.35 -6.22 -4.94
N LEU A 110 -6.21 -5.20 -4.85
CA LEU A 110 -6.63 -4.63 -3.55
C LEU A 110 -7.21 -5.70 -2.64
N LEU A 111 -8.12 -6.54 -3.16
CA LEU A 111 -8.74 -7.61 -2.36
C LEU A 111 -7.71 -8.63 -1.90
N ILE A 112 -6.76 -9.02 -2.77
CA ILE A 112 -5.65 -9.92 -2.42
C ILE A 112 -4.81 -9.30 -1.30
N ALA A 113 -4.37 -8.05 -1.46
CA ALA A 113 -3.56 -7.34 -0.48
C ALA A 113 -4.26 -7.18 0.88
N MET A 114 -5.58 -6.97 0.88
CA MET A 114 -6.38 -6.95 2.11
C MET A 114 -6.47 -8.33 2.78
N LYS A 115 -6.58 -9.42 2.00
CA LYS A 115 -6.55 -10.79 2.54
C LYS A 115 -5.23 -11.06 3.25
N GLU A 116 -4.11 -10.73 2.62
CA GLU A 116 -2.76 -10.94 3.16
C GLU A 116 -2.46 -10.03 4.37
N SER A 117 -3.09 -8.85 4.42
CA SER A 117 -3.00 -7.93 5.56
C SER A 117 -3.94 -8.31 6.72
N ASN A 118 -4.60 -9.47 6.65
CA ASN A 118 -5.55 -9.94 7.66
C ASN A 118 -6.66 -8.92 7.95
N VAL A 119 -7.14 -8.23 6.91
CA VAL A 119 -8.34 -7.41 7.01
C VAL A 119 -9.55 -8.33 7.19
N GLU A 120 -10.42 -7.99 8.11
CA GLU A 120 -11.61 -8.77 8.43
C GLU A 120 -12.51 -8.94 7.18
N ALA A 121 -13.16 -10.11 7.04
CA ALA A 121 -13.85 -10.50 5.81
C ALA A 121 -14.99 -9.56 5.40
N THR A 122 -15.78 -9.09 6.35
CA THR A 122 -16.88 -8.15 6.10
C THR A 122 -16.34 -6.78 5.66
N THR A 123 -15.28 -6.30 6.33
CA THR A 123 -14.60 -5.04 6.00
C THR A 123 -14.02 -5.07 4.59
N ARG A 124 -13.26 -6.13 4.24
CA ARG A 124 -12.67 -6.22 2.90
C ARG A 124 -13.72 -6.42 1.80
N GLY A 125 -14.84 -7.12 2.10
CA GLY A 125 -15.96 -7.25 1.18
C GLY A 125 -16.59 -5.89 0.89
N ALA A 126 -16.91 -5.11 1.94
CA ALA A 126 -17.49 -3.78 1.79
C ALA A 126 -16.58 -2.82 1.00
N ILE A 127 -15.25 -2.84 1.27
CA ILE A 127 -14.29 -2.01 0.52
C ILE A 127 -14.24 -2.45 -0.94
N TYR A 128 -14.14 -3.75 -1.19
CA TYR A 128 -14.07 -4.29 -2.55
C TYR A 128 -15.32 -3.95 -3.37
N ASP A 129 -16.50 -4.16 -2.82
CA ASP A 129 -17.76 -3.80 -3.47
C ASP A 129 -17.85 -2.29 -3.72
N GLY A 130 -17.38 -1.48 -2.76
CA GLY A 130 -17.33 -0.03 -2.89
C GLY A 130 -16.46 0.43 -4.07
N VAL A 131 -15.25 -0.11 -4.23
CA VAL A 131 -14.37 0.26 -5.36
C VAL A 131 -14.88 -0.29 -6.69
N ARG A 132 -15.48 -1.50 -6.70
CA ARG A 132 -16.10 -2.07 -7.89
C ARG A 132 -17.25 -1.23 -8.40
N LEU A 133 -18.11 -0.72 -7.53
CA LEU A 133 -19.28 0.08 -7.87
C LEU A 133 -18.92 1.55 -8.15
N GLY A 134 -18.08 2.16 -7.32
CA GLY A 134 -17.82 3.60 -7.33
C GLY A 134 -16.49 4.02 -7.95
N GLY A 135 -15.55 3.11 -8.19
CA GLY A 135 -14.18 3.43 -8.59
C GLY A 135 -14.00 3.99 -10.01
N GLN A 136 -15.02 3.86 -10.88
CA GLN A 136 -14.89 4.32 -12.27
C GLN A 136 -14.59 5.82 -12.38
N ALA A 137 -15.28 6.64 -11.61
CA ALA A 137 -15.07 8.09 -11.63
C ALA A 137 -13.65 8.50 -11.20
N ALA A 138 -13.07 7.79 -10.19
CA ALA A 138 -11.68 8.02 -9.77
C ALA A 138 -10.69 7.54 -10.85
N TRP A 139 -10.95 6.41 -11.49
CA TRP A 139 -10.14 5.89 -12.58
C TRP A 139 -10.08 6.87 -13.75
N ASP A 140 -11.24 7.37 -14.22
CA ASP A 140 -11.33 8.30 -15.33
C ASP A 140 -10.67 9.65 -14.99
N ARG A 141 -10.87 10.16 -13.76
CA ARG A 141 -10.21 11.38 -13.30
C ARG A 141 -8.69 11.25 -13.32
N ASN A 142 -8.14 10.13 -12.83
CA ASN A 142 -6.70 9.89 -12.87
C ASN A 142 -6.16 9.88 -14.32
N ALA A 143 -6.92 9.33 -15.27
CA ALA A 143 -6.53 9.37 -16.68
C ALA A 143 -6.46 10.81 -17.23
N VAL A 144 -7.45 11.65 -16.91
CA VAL A 144 -7.47 13.06 -17.29
C VAL A 144 -6.32 13.83 -16.65
N GLU A 145 -6.12 13.69 -15.34
CA GLU A 145 -5.06 14.39 -14.60
C GLU A 145 -3.66 14.04 -15.13
N ARG A 146 -3.43 12.77 -15.49
CA ARG A 146 -2.18 12.33 -16.12
C ARG A 146 -2.00 12.91 -17.53
N ALA A 147 -3.07 12.94 -18.31
CA ALA A 147 -3.05 13.55 -19.64
C ALA A 147 -2.75 15.05 -19.57
N ASP A 148 -3.22 15.73 -18.51
CA ASP A 148 -2.94 17.13 -18.23
C ASP A 148 -1.52 17.37 -17.64
N GLY A 149 -0.74 16.31 -17.45
CA GLY A 149 0.62 16.38 -16.92
C GLY A 149 0.69 16.71 -15.41
N LEU A 150 -0.41 16.61 -14.66
CA LEU A 150 -0.42 16.82 -13.22
C LEU A 150 0.33 15.68 -12.53
N PRO A 151 1.41 15.95 -11.78
CA PRO A 151 2.16 14.89 -11.13
C PRO A 151 1.44 14.36 -9.88
N ARG A 152 1.46 13.05 -9.69
CA ARG A 152 1.10 12.38 -8.44
C ARG A 152 2.29 11.62 -7.84
N ILE A 153 3.37 11.48 -8.61
CA ILE A 153 4.68 11.03 -8.11
C ILE A 153 5.61 12.25 -8.16
N LEU A 154 5.84 12.85 -7.00
CA LEU A 154 6.63 14.06 -6.89
C LEU A 154 8.14 13.74 -6.98
N PRO A 155 8.94 14.61 -7.61
CA PRO A 155 10.39 14.48 -7.58
C PRO A 155 10.93 14.74 -6.16
N ARG A 156 12.11 14.18 -5.83
CA ARG A 156 12.65 14.22 -4.46
C ARG A 156 12.90 15.63 -3.91
N ASP A 157 13.25 16.57 -4.72
CA ASP A 157 13.43 17.98 -4.36
C ASP A 157 12.11 18.65 -3.96
N ALA A 158 10.97 18.13 -4.38
CA ALA A 158 9.63 18.56 -4.00
C ALA A 158 9.12 17.96 -2.66
N PHE A 159 9.93 17.16 -1.93
CA PHE A 159 9.49 16.60 -0.64
C PHE A 159 9.52 17.62 0.52
N ALA A 160 10.22 18.75 0.33
CA ALA A 160 10.43 19.77 1.36
C ALA A 160 9.33 20.85 1.35
N PHE A 161 8.06 20.45 1.43
CA PHE A 161 6.95 21.41 1.56
C PHE A 161 6.60 21.69 3.04
N GLY A 162 6.04 22.87 3.28
CA GLY A 162 5.63 23.31 4.63
C GLY A 162 4.31 22.68 5.11
N PRO A 163 3.97 22.86 6.41
CA PRO A 163 2.80 22.20 7.02
C PRO A 163 1.44 22.73 6.52
N ASN A 164 1.40 23.90 5.89
CA ASN A 164 0.16 24.54 5.44
C ASN A 164 -0.04 24.41 3.92
N VAL A 165 0.65 23.50 3.26
CA VAL A 165 0.59 23.33 1.81
C VAL A 165 -0.49 22.31 1.46
N LEU A 166 -1.40 22.67 0.57
CA LEU A 166 -2.40 21.77 -0.02
C LEU A 166 -1.80 21.08 -1.24
N PHE A 167 -2.07 19.78 -1.41
CA PHE A 167 -1.52 19.01 -2.53
C PHE A 167 -1.93 19.58 -3.90
N GLU A 168 -3.20 19.91 -4.06
CA GLU A 168 -3.72 20.44 -5.32
C GLU A 168 -3.09 21.79 -5.72
N GLU A 169 -2.76 22.62 -4.74
CA GLU A 169 -2.08 23.89 -4.97
C GLU A 169 -0.58 23.68 -5.22
N TYR A 170 0.00 22.62 -4.65
CA TYR A 170 1.42 22.32 -4.75
C TYR A 170 1.80 21.69 -6.09
N ARG A 171 1.02 20.74 -6.58
CA ARG A 171 1.35 19.99 -7.80
C ARG A 171 1.21 20.81 -9.10
N ARG A 172 0.33 21.84 -9.11
CA ARG A 172 0.14 22.68 -10.30
C ARG A 172 1.39 23.47 -10.69
N PRO A 173 2.01 24.25 -9.79
CA PRO A 173 3.29 24.90 -10.09
C PRO A 173 4.41 23.94 -10.48
N LEU A 174 4.43 22.73 -9.93
CA LEU A 174 5.41 21.70 -10.34
C LEU A 174 5.22 21.33 -11.81
N ARG A 175 3.99 21.05 -12.26
CA ARG A 175 3.67 20.81 -13.66
C ARG A 175 4.09 21.98 -14.53
N ASP A 176 3.70 23.19 -14.16
CA ASP A 176 3.95 24.42 -14.92
C ASP A 176 5.45 24.74 -15.00
N GLY A 177 6.23 24.32 -14.00
CA GLY A 177 7.68 24.36 -13.99
C GLY A 177 8.37 23.21 -14.76
N GLY A 178 7.59 22.34 -15.41
CA GLY A 178 8.12 21.23 -16.21
C GLY A 178 8.53 19.99 -15.42
N ALA A 179 8.13 19.87 -14.14
CA ALA A 179 8.35 18.65 -13.39
C ALA A 179 7.60 17.48 -14.05
N SER A 180 8.33 16.40 -14.32
CA SER A 180 7.78 15.17 -14.89
C SER A 180 7.89 14.03 -13.87
N GLU A 181 6.90 13.12 -13.91
CA GLU A 181 6.99 11.91 -13.11
C GLU A 181 8.16 11.03 -13.57
N PRO A 182 8.79 10.29 -12.64
CA PRO A 182 9.82 9.34 -13.02
C PRO A 182 9.25 8.27 -13.95
N ALA A 183 10.09 7.73 -14.83
CA ALA A 183 9.70 6.62 -15.69
C ALA A 183 9.23 5.42 -14.83
N LEU A 184 8.01 4.97 -15.08
CA LEU A 184 7.46 3.82 -14.36
C LEU A 184 8.18 2.53 -14.80
N PRO A 185 8.38 1.55 -13.87
CA PRO A 185 8.92 0.25 -14.24
C PRO A 185 8.13 -0.37 -15.39
N THR A 186 8.83 -0.94 -16.37
CA THR A 186 8.18 -1.57 -17.54
C THR A 186 7.48 -2.88 -17.20
N ASP A 187 7.93 -3.58 -16.15
CA ASP A 187 7.35 -4.84 -15.70
C ASP A 187 5.99 -4.63 -15.03
N ALA A 188 4.95 -5.18 -15.63
CA ALA A 188 3.58 -5.17 -15.11
C ALA A 188 3.01 -6.60 -14.96
N ARG A 189 3.89 -7.60 -14.73
CA ARG A 189 3.46 -9.01 -14.52
C ARG A 189 2.45 -9.15 -13.40
N TYR A 190 2.46 -8.25 -12.42
CA TYR A 190 1.46 -8.20 -11.35
C TYR A 190 0.02 -8.03 -11.87
N CYS A 191 -0.18 -7.51 -13.08
CA CYS A 191 -1.52 -7.39 -13.65
C CYS A 191 -2.18 -8.76 -13.86
N ALA A 192 -1.41 -9.77 -14.27
CA ALA A 192 -1.92 -11.13 -14.43
C ALA A 192 -2.41 -11.73 -13.10
N VAL A 193 -1.80 -11.35 -11.97
CA VAL A 193 -2.29 -11.77 -10.65
C VAL A 193 -3.70 -11.24 -10.40
N GLY A 194 -4.01 -10.03 -10.87
CA GLY A 194 -5.33 -9.42 -10.77
C GLY A 194 -6.42 -10.05 -11.65
N GLU A 195 -6.13 -11.08 -12.44
CA GLU A 195 -7.16 -11.83 -13.19
C GLU A 195 -8.05 -12.67 -12.27
N SER A 196 -7.57 -12.99 -11.06
CA SER A 196 -8.36 -13.63 -10.02
C SER A 196 -8.33 -12.82 -8.72
N THR A 197 -9.07 -13.28 -7.72
CA THR A 197 -9.03 -12.74 -6.36
C THR A 197 -8.28 -13.64 -5.38
N ASP A 198 -7.66 -14.72 -5.85
CA ASP A 198 -6.95 -15.67 -5.02
C ASP A 198 -5.55 -15.19 -4.70
N VAL A 199 -5.10 -15.43 -3.47
CA VAL A 199 -3.71 -15.17 -3.08
C VAL A 199 -2.81 -16.17 -3.80
N PRO A 200 -1.82 -15.71 -4.59
CA PRO A 200 -0.93 -16.63 -5.29
C PRO A 200 -0.10 -17.48 -4.34
N GLY A 201 0.02 -18.76 -4.67
CA GLY A 201 0.99 -19.65 -4.06
C GLY A 201 2.42 -19.43 -4.60
N PRO A 202 3.39 -20.27 -4.19
CA PRO A 202 4.77 -20.19 -4.68
C PRO A 202 4.83 -20.43 -6.20
N ASP A 203 5.79 -19.76 -6.83
CA ASP A 203 6.08 -19.96 -8.25
C ASP A 203 6.42 -21.44 -8.52
N ARG A 204 5.88 -22.02 -9.56
CA ARG A 204 6.14 -23.41 -9.99
C ARG A 204 7.24 -23.46 -11.02
#